data_c22e3cc5d341dc7309ac8286e2253c13
#
_entry.id   c22e3cc5d341dc7309ac8286e2253c13
#
_cell.length_a   1.000
_cell.length_b   1.000
_cell.length_c   1.000
_cell.angle_alpha   90.00
_cell.angle_beta   90.00
_cell.angle_gamma   90.00
#
_symmetry.space_group_name_H-M   'P 1'
#
loop_
_entity.id
_entity.type
_entity.pdbx_description
1 polymer ?
#
loop_
_entity_poly.entity_id
_entity_poly.type
_entity_poly.pdbx_seq_one_letter_code
_entity_poly.pdbx_strand_id
1 'polypeptide(L)'
;MNLASANVVKLVEEGFKDPEGFWEQAAMELPWFRMWDRVYEPHEPSFRWFVGAETNIAHNALDHHVAQGHGQRDALIYFNERAEQVTFTYAELLNEVNR
;
A
#
# COMPACT_ATOMS: atom_id res chain seq x y z
N MET A 1 -31.32 -3.16 -1.18
CA MET A 1 -30.68 -1.89 -0.74
C MET A 1 -29.21 -1.91 -1.16
N ASN A 2 -28.77 -0.92 -1.89
CA ASN A 2 -27.36 -0.77 -2.23
C ASN A 2 -26.66 0.01 -1.13
N LEU A 3 -25.76 -0.65 -0.37
CA LEU A 3 -25.02 -0.04 0.74
C LEU A 3 -23.72 0.64 0.30
N ALA A 4 -23.30 0.44 -0.95
CA ALA A 4 -22.10 1.07 -1.49
C ALA A 4 -22.39 2.52 -1.94
N SER A 5 -21.45 3.42 -1.67
CA SER A 5 -21.53 4.77 -2.20
C SER A 5 -21.40 4.77 -3.74
N ALA A 6 -21.92 5.80 -4.41
CA ALA A 6 -21.81 5.95 -5.86
C ALA A 6 -20.34 5.93 -6.33
N ASN A 7 -19.42 6.48 -5.52
CA ASN A 7 -17.99 6.47 -5.82
C ASN A 7 -17.39 5.05 -5.78
N VAL A 8 -17.80 4.22 -4.83
CA VAL A 8 -17.36 2.83 -4.74
C VAL A 8 -17.86 2.02 -5.94
N VAL A 9 -19.14 2.17 -6.29
CA VAL A 9 -19.72 1.49 -7.46
C VAL A 9 -18.96 1.86 -8.73
N LYS A 10 -18.68 3.15 -8.93
CA LYS A 10 -17.90 3.63 -10.08
C LYS A 10 -16.50 3.02 -10.15
N LEU A 11 -15.77 2.98 -9.02
CA LEU A 11 -14.44 2.38 -8.95
C LEU A 11 -14.46 0.89 -9.31
N VAL A 12 -15.44 0.16 -8.82
CA VAL A 12 -15.62 -1.27 -9.14
C VAL A 12 -15.87 -1.46 -10.63
N GLU A 13 -16.75 -0.65 -11.22
CA GLU A 13 -17.04 -0.72 -12.66
C GLU A 13 -15.81 -0.39 -13.52
N GLU A 14 -15.06 0.63 -13.16
CA GLU A 14 -13.81 1.01 -13.84
C GLU A 14 -12.78 -0.13 -13.77
N GLY A 15 -12.65 -0.78 -12.61
CA GLY A 15 -11.75 -1.91 -12.44
C GLY A 15 -12.11 -3.13 -13.30
N PHE A 16 -13.39 -3.36 -13.58
CA PHE A 16 -13.83 -4.42 -14.49
C PHE A 16 -13.68 -4.05 -15.96
N LYS A 17 -13.89 -2.79 -16.32
CA LYS A 17 -13.79 -2.33 -17.72
C LYS A 17 -12.37 -2.27 -18.22
N ASP A 18 -11.46 -1.74 -17.40
CA ASP A 18 -10.05 -1.54 -17.73
C ASP A 18 -9.19 -1.86 -16.50
N PRO A 19 -8.97 -3.15 -16.22
CA PRO A 19 -8.15 -3.56 -15.05
C PRO A 19 -6.74 -2.99 -15.08
N GLU A 20 -6.10 -2.98 -16.23
CA GLU A 20 -4.72 -2.50 -16.40
C GLU A 20 -4.62 -1.00 -16.08
N GLY A 21 -5.46 -0.17 -16.70
CA GLY A 21 -5.49 1.26 -16.44
C GLY A 21 -5.91 1.60 -15.02
N PHE A 22 -6.86 0.87 -14.45
CA PHE A 22 -7.30 1.06 -13.07
C PHE A 22 -6.14 0.83 -12.08
N TRP A 23 -5.42 -0.28 -12.20
CA TRP A 23 -4.31 -0.61 -11.31
C TRP A 23 -3.09 0.27 -11.55
N GLU A 24 -2.87 0.73 -12.77
CA GLU A 24 -1.85 1.72 -13.07
C GLU A 24 -2.08 3.02 -12.27
N GLN A 25 -3.29 3.55 -12.31
CA GLN A 25 -3.65 4.76 -11.57
C GLN A 25 -3.52 4.57 -10.05
N ALA A 26 -4.00 3.46 -9.54
CA ALA A 26 -3.88 3.14 -8.12
C ALA A 26 -2.41 3.02 -7.68
N ALA A 27 -1.58 2.40 -8.49
CA ALA A 27 -0.16 2.21 -8.21
C ALA A 27 0.64 3.51 -8.24
N MET A 28 0.22 4.52 -9.00
CA MET A 28 0.87 5.84 -9.03
C MET A 28 0.81 6.57 -7.69
N GLU A 29 -0.10 6.21 -6.82
CA GLU A 29 -0.21 6.79 -5.47
C GLU A 29 0.81 6.21 -4.48
N LEU A 30 1.49 5.13 -4.85
CA LEU A 30 2.48 4.46 -4.02
C LEU A 30 3.90 4.97 -4.30
N PRO A 31 4.79 4.97 -3.29
CA PRO A 31 6.21 5.29 -3.53
C PRO A 31 6.93 4.11 -4.18
N TRP A 32 7.58 4.37 -5.30
CA TRP A 32 8.38 3.40 -6.05
C TRP A 32 9.84 3.86 -6.09
N PHE A 33 10.78 2.93 -5.97
CA PHE A 33 12.20 3.21 -6.21
C PHE A 33 12.49 3.26 -7.71
N ARG A 34 11.80 2.41 -8.47
CA ARG A 34 11.82 2.41 -9.92
C ARG A 34 10.42 2.13 -10.43
N MET A 35 9.96 2.95 -11.36
CA MET A 35 8.67 2.76 -12.03
C MET A 35 8.72 1.54 -12.96
N TRP A 36 7.56 1.01 -13.29
CA TRP A 36 7.42 -0.14 -14.19
C TRP A 36 7.66 0.23 -15.65
N ASP A 37 8.08 -0.78 -16.41
CA ASP A 37 8.18 -0.71 -17.88
C ASP A 37 6.83 -1.06 -18.51
N ARG A 38 6.09 -2.01 -17.91
CA ARG A 38 4.74 -2.43 -18.28
C ARG A 38 3.90 -2.65 -17.05
N VAL A 39 2.63 -2.26 -17.11
CA VAL A 39 1.67 -2.49 -16.01
C VAL A 39 1.32 -3.96 -15.89
N TYR A 40 1.06 -4.63 -17.02
CA TYR A 40 0.65 -6.03 -17.07
C TYR A 40 1.28 -6.75 -18.25
N GLU A 41 1.75 -7.96 -18.02
CA GLU A 41 2.32 -8.82 -19.03
C GLU A 41 1.76 -10.24 -18.88
N PRO A 42 1.01 -10.75 -19.91
CA PRO A 42 0.62 -12.15 -19.93
C PRO A 42 1.87 -13.04 -20.07
N HIS A 43 1.94 -14.10 -19.27
CA HIS A 43 3.04 -15.05 -19.28
C HIS A 43 2.49 -16.46 -19.00
N GLU A 44 1.97 -17.10 -20.04
CA GLU A 44 1.30 -18.38 -19.93
C GLU A 44 2.15 -19.46 -19.22
N PRO A 45 1.59 -20.20 -18.27
CA PRO A 45 0.22 -20.17 -17.77
C PRO A 45 -0.04 -19.12 -16.67
N SER A 46 0.83 -18.16 -16.48
CA SER A 46 0.80 -17.14 -15.46
C SER A 46 0.75 -15.73 -16.03
N PHE A 47 1.09 -14.73 -15.22
CA PHE A 47 1.12 -13.32 -15.58
C PHE A 47 2.06 -12.56 -14.65
N ARG A 48 2.42 -11.33 -15.04
CA ARG A 48 3.23 -10.42 -14.23
C ARG A 48 2.58 -9.04 -14.19
N TRP A 49 2.58 -8.44 -13.02
CA TRP A 49 2.19 -7.06 -12.82
C TRP A 49 3.41 -6.18 -12.56
N PHE A 50 3.35 -4.92 -13.01
CA PHE A 50 4.37 -3.89 -12.76
C PHE A 50 5.78 -4.36 -13.08
N VAL A 51 5.96 -4.85 -14.29
CA VAL A 51 7.23 -5.46 -14.74
C VAL A 51 8.37 -4.46 -14.65
N GLY A 52 9.46 -4.85 -14.00
CA GLY A 52 10.65 -4.02 -13.82
C GLY A 52 10.57 -2.98 -12.73
N ALA A 53 9.42 -2.85 -12.05
CA ALA A 53 9.28 -1.92 -10.93
C ALA A 53 10.02 -2.42 -9.69
N GLU A 54 10.51 -1.49 -8.89
CA GLU A 54 11.18 -1.76 -7.62
C GLU A 54 10.53 -0.96 -6.50
N THR A 55 10.20 -1.63 -5.41
CA THR A 55 9.65 -1.02 -4.21
C THR A 55 9.97 -1.89 -2.99
N ASN A 56 9.66 -1.36 -1.81
CA ASN A 56 9.84 -2.08 -0.55
C ASN A 56 8.68 -1.75 0.38
N ILE A 57 7.95 -2.77 0.79
CA ILE A 57 6.77 -2.62 1.65
C ILE A 57 7.10 -1.96 3.00
N ALA A 58 8.20 -2.36 3.64
CA ALA A 58 8.61 -1.77 4.92
C ALA A 58 8.97 -0.28 4.76
N HIS A 59 9.68 0.07 3.69
CA HIS A 59 9.98 1.46 3.35
C HIS A 59 8.70 2.28 3.15
N ASN A 60 7.77 1.77 2.37
CA ASN A 60 6.51 2.45 2.10
C ASN A 60 5.65 2.65 3.34
N ALA A 61 5.65 1.66 4.25
CA ALA A 61 4.86 1.70 5.48
C ALA A 61 5.49 2.55 6.59
N LEU A 62 6.81 2.66 6.66
CA LEU A 62 7.53 3.26 7.78
C LEU A 62 8.43 4.43 7.37
N ASP A 63 9.52 4.16 6.64
CA ASP A 63 10.51 5.17 6.26
C ASP A 63 9.87 6.37 5.55
N HIS A 64 9.00 6.10 4.61
CA HIS A 64 8.28 7.13 3.85
C HIS A 64 7.49 8.07 4.76
N HIS A 65 6.74 7.53 5.72
CA HIS A 65 5.93 8.33 6.66
C HIS A 65 6.79 9.12 7.63
N VAL A 66 7.89 8.56 8.10
CA VAL A 66 8.85 9.29 8.93
C VAL A 66 9.47 10.46 8.14
N ALA A 67 9.86 10.22 6.89
CA ALA A 67 10.39 11.26 6.01
C ALA A 67 9.38 12.38 5.70
N GLN A 68 8.08 12.04 5.67
CA GLN A 68 7.00 13.02 5.49
C GLN A 68 6.66 13.82 6.75
N GLY A 69 7.39 13.64 7.85
CA GLY A 69 7.17 14.35 9.11
C GLY A 69 6.13 13.70 10.02
N HIS A 70 5.74 12.46 9.79
CA HIS A 70 4.73 11.74 10.56
C HIS A 70 5.32 10.79 11.61
N GLY A 71 6.62 10.92 11.91
CA GLY A 71 7.33 10.02 12.81
C GLY A 71 6.76 9.91 14.22
N GLN A 72 6.11 10.94 14.73
CA GLN A 72 5.52 10.96 16.07
C GLN A 72 4.06 10.50 16.12
N ARG A 73 3.46 10.17 14.99
CA ARG A 73 2.10 9.61 14.96
C ARG A 73 2.11 8.14 15.37
N ASP A 74 1.02 7.70 16.00
CA ASP A 74 0.83 6.29 16.34
C ASP A 74 0.73 5.45 15.07
N ALA A 75 1.59 4.44 14.96
CA ALA A 75 1.63 3.52 13.82
C ALA A 75 1.04 2.17 14.17
N LEU A 76 1.22 1.70 15.40
CA LEU A 76 0.76 0.40 15.87
C LEU A 76 0.25 0.53 17.29
N ILE A 77 -0.99 0.09 17.51
CA ILE A 77 -1.60 0.01 18.83
C ILE A 77 -1.97 -1.45 19.06
N TYR A 78 -1.37 -2.04 20.06
CA TYR A 78 -1.57 -3.44 20.42
C TYR A 78 -2.31 -3.55 21.77
N PHE A 79 -3.31 -4.41 21.80
CA PHE A 79 -4.00 -4.82 23.03
C PHE A 79 -3.88 -6.32 23.21
N ASN A 80 -3.61 -6.78 24.43
CA ASN A 80 -3.66 -8.18 24.78
C ASN A 80 -4.97 -8.53 25.52
N GLU A 81 -5.13 -9.82 25.84
CA GLU A 81 -6.29 -10.34 26.59
C GLU A 81 -6.46 -9.74 27.98
N ARG A 82 -5.44 -9.13 28.55
CA ARG A 82 -5.46 -8.46 29.86
C ARG A 82 -5.77 -6.97 29.76
N ALA A 83 -6.15 -6.51 28.56
CA ALA A 83 -6.37 -5.11 28.24
C ALA A 83 -5.12 -4.22 28.46
N GLU A 84 -3.94 -4.82 28.45
CA GLU A 84 -2.67 -4.08 28.41
C GLU A 84 -2.47 -3.51 27.00
N GLN A 85 -2.09 -2.23 26.94
CA GLN A 85 -1.87 -1.55 25.67
C GLN A 85 -0.40 -1.20 25.46
N VAL A 86 0.10 -1.48 24.27
CA VAL A 86 1.40 -0.99 23.80
C VAL A 86 1.19 -0.21 22.51
N THR A 87 1.79 0.97 22.43
CA THR A 87 1.70 1.84 21.27
C THR A 87 3.10 2.16 20.76
N PHE A 88 3.29 2.02 19.43
CA PHE A 88 4.51 2.44 18.74
C PHE A 88 4.19 3.60 17.80
N THR A 89 4.98 4.65 17.85
CA THR A 89 4.97 5.67 16.80
C THR A 89 5.65 5.12 15.54
N TYR A 90 5.47 5.80 14.39
CA TYR A 90 6.18 5.42 13.16
C TYR A 90 7.70 5.40 13.34
N ALA A 91 8.27 6.38 14.03
CA ALA A 91 9.71 6.42 14.30
C ALA A 91 10.18 5.27 15.18
N GLU A 92 9.46 4.95 16.23
CA GLU A 92 9.76 3.82 17.14
C GLU A 92 9.68 2.48 16.40
N LEU A 93 8.62 2.29 15.62
CA LEU A 93 8.43 1.06 14.85
C LEU A 93 9.50 0.89 13.78
N LEU A 94 9.91 1.97 13.12
CA LEU A 94 11.01 1.95 12.15
C LEU A 94 12.31 1.49 12.81
N ASN A 95 12.63 1.98 14.01
CA ASN A 95 13.80 1.56 14.75
C ASN A 95 13.75 0.07 15.11
N GLU A 96 12.59 -0.45 15.49
CA GLU A 96 12.43 -1.88 15.78
C GLU A 96 12.62 -2.76 14.54
N VAL A 97 12.11 -2.32 13.40
CA VAL A 97 12.26 -3.06 12.13
C VAL A 97 13.70 -3.05 11.62
N ASN A 98 14.45 -2.00 11.89
CA ASN A 98 15.86 -1.86 11.44
C ASN A 98 16.90 -2.53 12.34
N ARG A 99 16.50 -3.20 13.38
CA ARG A 99 17.42 -3.92 14.30
C ARG A 99 18.04 -5.17 13.69
#